data_9752747df2d5f72fc936a29aa659c04a
#
_entry.id   9752747df2d5f72fc936a29aa659c04a
#
_cell.length_a   1.000
_cell.length_b   1.000
_cell.length_c   1.000
_cell.angle_alpha   90.00
_cell.angle_beta   90.00
_cell.angle_gamma   90.00
#
_symmetry.space_group_name_H-M   'P 1'
#
loop_
_entity.id
_entity.type
_entity.pdbx_description
1 polymer ?
#
loop_
_entity_poly.entity_id
_entity_poly.type
_entity_poly.pdbx_seq_one_letter_code
_entity_poly.pdbx_strand_id
1 'polypeptide(L)'
;MKTLLTPVLFVLFSICSLKAQTTFGVKGGLNLASINIDNSDMILAWQAGAFSHMPLGGKVFFQPELLISRKGTRLKDFFYTSDLTFNIVYLSMPLVMGVEAGEHFLFHIGPELSYRLAGGFEIEGQESNIDKEYYSDWDFGLDAGVTYQMTRRFGLTLRYCFGFTNVMQIKFVDELGQDLGGFSEGKNRVLQASINYTISSGNKASVIE
;
A
#
# COMPACT_ATOMS: atom_id res chain seq x y z
N MET A 1 20.11 21.87 -0.71
CA MET A 1 19.03 20.93 -1.04
C MET A 1 18.63 20.87 -2.52
N LYS A 2 19.13 21.75 -3.40
CA LYS A 2 18.78 21.76 -4.85
C LYS A 2 19.60 20.78 -5.71
N THR A 3 20.69 20.22 -5.21
CA THR A 3 21.64 19.39 -5.99
C THR A 3 21.36 17.89 -6.00
N LEU A 4 20.47 17.39 -5.14
CA LEU A 4 20.08 15.96 -5.09
C LEU A 4 18.87 15.63 -5.97
N LEU A 5 18.10 16.63 -6.38
CA LEU A 5 16.89 16.42 -7.22
C LEU A 5 17.25 16.06 -8.66
N THR A 6 18.36 16.58 -9.17
CA THR A 6 18.81 16.37 -10.55
C THR A 6 19.20 14.94 -10.87
N PRO A 7 20.01 14.21 -10.04
CA PRO A 7 20.35 12.83 -10.32
C PRO A 7 19.16 11.86 -10.17
N VAL A 8 18.23 12.14 -9.26
CA VAL A 8 17.00 11.35 -9.10
C VAL A 8 16.10 11.47 -10.32
N LEU A 9 15.96 12.70 -10.85
CA LEU A 9 15.19 12.96 -12.07
C LEU A 9 15.85 12.31 -13.30
N PHE A 10 17.19 12.29 -13.36
CA PHE A 10 17.95 11.67 -14.46
C PHE A 10 17.85 10.13 -14.42
N VAL A 11 17.86 9.51 -13.23
CA VAL A 11 17.63 8.07 -13.06
C VAL A 11 16.20 7.70 -13.46
N LEU A 12 15.20 8.48 -13.08
CA LEU A 12 13.80 8.29 -13.50
C LEU A 12 13.63 8.42 -15.02
N PHE A 13 14.34 9.37 -15.66
CA PHE A 13 14.27 9.56 -17.11
C PHE A 13 15.02 8.48 -17.89
N SER A 14 16.10 7.91 -17.32
CA SER A 14 16.85 6.81 -17.95
C SER A 14 16.06 5.49 -17.96
N ILE A 15 15.16 5.29 -17.01
CA ILE A 15 14.26 4.13 -16.96
C ILE A 15 13.20 4.19 -18.08
N CYS A 16 12.81 5.40 -18.53
CA CYS A 16 11.90 5.58 -19.66
C CYS A 16 12.48 5.19 -21.02
N SER A 17 13.78 4.98 -21.13
CA SER A 17 14.45 4.62 -22.40
C SER A 17 14.47 3.10 -22.67
N LEU A 18 14.06 2.28 -21.72
CA LEU A 18 13.82 0.86 -21.95
C LEU A 18 12.60 0.72 -22.86
N LYS A 19 12.82 0.41 -24.12
CA LYS A 19 11.77 0.05 -25.11
C LYS A 19 11.11 -1.30 -24.76
N ALA A 20 10.96 -1.60 -23.47
CA ALA A 20 10.11 -2.66 -22.99
C ALA A 20 8.66 -2.23 -23.23
N GLN A 21 7.83 -3.17 -23.62
CA GLN A 21 6.39 -2.98 -23.86
C GLN A 21 5.68 -2.68 -22.53
N THR A 22 5.93 -1.47 -21.98
CA THR A 22 5.32 -1.01 -20.74
C THR A 22 3.81 -0.92 -20.93
N THR A 23 3.05 -1.53 -20.03
CA THR A 23 1.61 -1.43 -20.01
C THR A 23 1.15 -0.65 -18.78
N PHE A 24 0.05 0.07 -18.92
CA PHE A 24 -0.56 0.83 -17.83
C PHE A 24 -1.93 0.27 -17.51
N GLY A 25 -2.30 0.34 -16.25
CA GLY A 25 -3.60 -0.15 -15.83
C GLY A 25 -4.07 0.54 -14.56
N VAL A 26 -5.32 0.21 -14.20
CA VAL A 26 -5.95 0.60 -12.96
C VAL A 26 -6.24 -0.62 -12.12
N LYS A 27 -6.30 -0.42 -10.81
CA LYS A 27 -6.51 -1.48 -9.83
C LYS A 27 -7.49 -0.97 -8.78
N GLY A 28 -8.38 -1.85 -8.33
CA GLY A 28 -9.30 -1.57 -7.23
C GLY A 28 -9.60 -2.83 -6.45
N GLY A 29 -9.83 -2.69 -5.15
CA GLY A 29 -10.05 -3.87 -4.33
C GLY A 29 -10.32 -3.58 -2.87
N LEU A 30 -10.31 -4.65 -2.09
CA LEU A 30 -10.59 -4.65 -0.66
C LEU A 30 -9.32 -4.98 0.13
N ASN A 31 -9.24 -4.39 1.31
CA ASN A 31 -8.22 -4.61 2.32
C ASN A 31 -8.87 -5.23 3.55
N LEU A 32 -8.36 -6.35 4.03
CA LEU A 32 -8.56 -6.81 5.40
C LEU A 32 -7.35 -6.32 6.18
N ALA A 33 -7.54 -5.22 6.91
CA ALA A 33 -6.47 -4.49 7.58
C ALA A 33 -6.57 -4.66 9.10
N SER A 34 -5.43 -4.82 9.75
CA SER A 34 -5.27 -4.73 11.20
C SER A 34 -3.96 -4.03 11.54
N ILE A 35 -3.87 -3.59 12.79
CA ILE A 35 -2.63 -3.12 13.39
C ILE A 35 -2.23 -4.16 14.45
N ASN A 36 -0.97 -4.58 14.46
CA ASN A 36 -0.48 -5.61 15.38
C ASN A 36 -0.30 -5.03 16.79
N ILE A 37 -1.41 -4.95 17.52
CA ILE A 37 -1.52 -4.58 18.93
C ILE A 37 -2.52 -5.51 19.61
N ASP A 38 -2.46 -5.61 20.94
CA ASP A 38 -3.37 -6.48 21.70
C ASP A 38 -4.83 -6.05 21.54
N ASN A 39 -5.76 -7.00 21.56
CA ASN A 39 -7.21 -6.82 21.39
C ASN A 39 -7.61 -6.13 20.07
N SER A 40 -6.80 -6.25 19.01
CA SER A 40 -7.10 -5.68 17.71
C SER A 40 -7.79 -6.69 16.78
N ASP A 41 -8.85 -6.23 16.11
CA ASP A 41 -9.55 -6.97 15.07
C ASP A 41 -9.29 -6.36 13.69
N MET A 42 -9.45 -7.19 12.66
CA MET A 42 -9.37 -6.75 11.28
C MET A 42 -10.59 -5.91 10.90
N ILE A 43 -10.36 -4.88 10.11
CA ILE A 43 -11.41 -4.11 9.45
C ILE A 43 -11.42 -4.36 7.95
N LEU A 44 -12.61 -4.30 7.36
CA LEU A 44 -12.76 -4.28 5.92
C LEU A 44 -12.61 -2.85 5.42
N ALA A 45 -11.67 -2.64 4.51
CA ALA A 45 -11.37 -1.35 3.92
C ALA A 45 -11.21 -1.49 2.40
N TRP A 46 -10.83 -0.43 1.71
CA TRP A 46 -10.73 -0.40 0.25
C TRP A 46 -9.40 0.17 -0.22
N GLN A 47 -9.06 -0.14 -1.47
CA GLN A 47 -7.96 0.49 -2.18
C GLN A 47 -8.30 0.71 -3.65
N ALA A 48 -7.74 1.76 -4.25
CA ALA A 48 -7.86 2.02 -5.68
C ALA A 48 -6.66 2.83 -6.17
N GLY A 49 -6.29 2.63 -7.44
CA GLY A 49 -5.21 3.41 -8.05
C GLY A 49 -4.78 2.89 -9.40
N ALA A 50 -3.54 3.21 -9.76
CA ALA A 50 -2.95 2.87 -11.04
C ALA A 50 -1.64 2.11 -10.87
N PHE A 51 -1.26 1.38 -11.90
CA PHE A 51 0.01 0.67 -11.98
C PHE A 51 0.61 0.78 -13.38
N SER A 52 1.93 0.59 -13.43
CA SER A 52 2.66 0.41 -14.67
C SER A 52 3.38 -0.93 -14.60
N HIS A 53 3.19 -1.80 -15.57
CA HIS A 53 3.86 -3.09 -15.67
C HIS A 53 4.94 -3.01 -16.73
N MET A 54 6.19 -3.24 -16.33
CA MET A 54 7.40 -3.09 -17.12
C MET A 54 8.13 -4.43 -17.21
N PRO A 55 8.03 -5.18 -18.31
CA PRO A 55 8.87 -6.36 -18.53
C PRO A 55 10.35 -5.97 -18.58
N LEU A 56 11.19 -6.64 -17.78
CA LEU A 56 12.63 -6.39 -17.72
C LEU A 56 13.44 -7.37 -18.59
N GLY A 57 12.76 -8.34 -19.18
CA GLY A 57 13.33 -9.39 -20.00
C GLY A 57 13.13 -10.78 -19.42
N GLY A 58 13.02 -11.80 -20.28
CA GLY A 58 12.64 -13.15 -19.88
C GLY A 58 11.27 -13.17 -19.22
N LYS A 59 11.21 -13.66 -17.99
CA LYS A 59 9.98 -13.73 -17.19
C LYS A 59 9.92 -12.70 -16.04
N VAL A 60 10.90 -11.80 -15.97
CA VAL A 60 11.02 -10.83 -14.88
C VAL A 60 10.34 -9.53 -15.26
N PHE A 61 9.64 -8.93 -14.30
CA PHE A 61 8.99 -7.63 -14.47
C PHE A 61 9.20 -6.73 -13.23
N PHE A 62 9.06 -5.43 -13.46
CA PHE A 62 8.94 -4.41 -12.41
C PHE A 62 7.58 -3.72 -12.53
N GLN A 63 6.91 -3.51 -11.40
CA GLN A 63 5.57 -2.92 -11.39
C GLN A 63 5.46 -1.90 -10.27
N PRO A 64 5.76 -0.62 -10.54
CA PRO A 64 5.41 0.46 -9.63
C PRO A 64 3.90 0.72 -9.67
N GLU A 65 3.35 1.01 -8.49
CA GLU A 65 1.93 1.30 -8.32
C GLU A 65 1.77 2.62 -7.54
N LEU A 66 0.64 3.29 -7.73
CA LEU A 66 0.23 4.44 -6.94
C LEU A 66 -1.23 4.24 -6.54
N LEU A 67 -1.46 4.06 -5.23
CA LEU A 67 -2.75 3.65 -4.69
C LEU A 67 -3.20 4.62 -3.60
N ILE A 68 -4.50 4.92 -3.56
CA ILE A 68 -5.14 5.40 -2.34
C ILE A 68 -5.67 4.16 -1.63
N SER A 69 -5.23 3.97 -0.37
CA SER A 69 -5.49 2.76 0.39
C SER A 69 -5.96 3.12 1.81
N ARG A 70 -7.14 2.66 2.18
CA ARG A 70 -7.62 2.74 3.56
C ARG A 70 -7.11 1.51 4.32
N LYS A 71 -6.49 1.76 5.49
CA LYS A 71 -6.00 0.75 6.43
C LYS A 71 -6.50 1.12 7.83
N GLY A 72 -6.33 0.23 8.79
CA GLY A 72 -6.70 0.52 10.17
C GLY A 72 -6.96 -0.74 10.97
N THR A 73 -7.62 -0.57 12.11
CA THR A 73 -7.97 -1.66 13.04
C THR A 73 -9.16 -1.29 13.90
N ARG A 74 -9.81 -2.28 14.49
CA ARG A 74 -10.81 -2.12 15.53
C ARG A 74 -10.26 -2.65 16.85
N LEU A 75 -10.32 -1.82 17.89
CA LEU A 75 -10.02 -2.21 19.27
C LEU A 75 -11.32 -2.54 19.99
N LYS A 76 -11.44 -3.76 20.50
CA LYS A 76 -12.58 -4.21 21.27
C LYS A 76 -12.46 -3.75 22.72
N ASP A 77 -13.62 -3.48 23.33
CA ASP A 77 -13.76 -3.17 24.77
C ASP A 77 -12.82 -2.04 25.23
N PHE A 78 -12.52 -1.07 24.35
CA PHE A 78 -11.60 0.04 24.68
C PHE A 78 -12.18 0.96 25.76
N PHE A 79 -13.50 1.20 25.73
CA PHE A 79 -14.23 1.96 26.74
C PHE A 79 -15.34 1.09 27.39
N TYR A 80 -14.95 0.07 28.17
CA TYR A 80 -15.83 -0.83 28.94
C TYR A 80 -16.97 -1.51 28.16
N THR A 81 -17.50 -0.93 27.08
CA THR A 81 -18.61 -1.47 26.27
C THR A 81 -18.59 -1.02 24.82
N SER A 82 -17.69 -0.12 24.42
CA SER A 82 -17.68 0.43 23.06
C SER A 82 -16.39 0.10 22.31
N ASP A 83 -16.54 -0.34 21.07
CA ASP A 83 -15.44 -0.59 20.16
C ASP A 83 -14.91 0.74 19.59
N LEU A 84 -13.59 0.83 19.46
CA LEU A 84 -12.90 1.96 18.84
C LEU A 84 -12.30 1.52 17.51
N THR A 85 -12.79 2.07 16.40
CA THR A 85 -12.27 1.76 15.07
C THR A 85 -11.35 2.87 14.59
N PHE A 86 -10.10 2.54 14.32
CA PHE A 86 -9.12 3.44 13.69
C PHE A 86 -9.14 3.26 12.19
N ASN A 87 -9.20 4.37 11.47
CA ASN A 87 -9.20 4.43 10.02
C ASN A 87 -8.14 5.42 9.54
N ILE A 88 -7.24 4.95 8.68
CA ILE A 88 -6.17 5.77 8.12
C ILE A 88 -6.16 5.61 6.61
N VAL A 89 -6.16 6.73 5.90
CA VAL A 89 -6.07 6.76 4.44
C VAL A 89 -4.64 7.14 4.05
N TYR A 90 -4.03 6.31 3.22
CA TYR A 90 -2.68 6.46 2.72
C TYR A 90 -2.65 6.69 1.22
N LEU A 91 -1.69 7.48 0.77
CA LEU A 91 -1.14 7.41 -0.57
C LEU A 91 0.00 6.40 -0.54
N SER A 92 -0.22 5.21 -1.09
CA SER A 92 0.73 4.09 -1.08
C SER A 92 1.42 3.95 -2.42
N MET A 93 2.72 3.71 -2.40
CA MET A 93 3.55 3.49 -3.57
C MET A 93 4.30 2.14 -3.44
N PRO A 94 3.64 1.04 -3.78
CA PRO A 94 4.32 -0.26 -3.93
C PRO A 94 5.28 -0.25 -5.12
N LEU A 95 6.51 -0.74 -4.91
CA LEU A 95 7.54 -0.90 -5.93
C LEU A 95 7.87 -2.39 -6.03
N VAL A 96 7.01 -3.15 -6.71
CA VAL A 96 7.14 -4.60 -6.73
C VAL A 96 7.90 -5.10 -7.95
N MET A 97 8.74 -6.11 -7.73
CA MET A 97 9.37 -6.92 -8.76
C MET A 97 8.78 -8.32 -8.72
N GLY A 98 8.72 -8.97 -9.85
CA GLY A 98 8.14 -10.30 -9.90
C GLY A 98 8.59 -11.14 -11.07
N VAL A 99 8.06 -12.35 -11.08
CA VAL A 99 8.28 -13.34 -12.14
C VAL A 99 6.96 -13.87 -12.67
N GLU A 100 6.89 -14.02 -14.00
CA GLU A 100 5.78 -14.68 -14.67
C GLU A 100 5.99 -16.20 -14.61
N ALA A 101 5.02 -16.94 -14.07
CA ALA A 101 5.01 -18.38 -13.96
C ALA A 101 3.87 -18.98 -14.78
N GLY A 102 4.25 -19.69 -15.85
CA GLY A 102 3.27 -20.15 -16.85
C GLY A 102 2.63 -18.96 -17.60
N GLU A 103 1.39 -19.14 -17.99
CA GLU A 103 0.66 -18.15 -18.80
C GLU A 103 -0.22 -17.21 -17.96
N HIS A 104 -0.48 -17.59 -16.70
CA HIS A 104 -1.52 -16.94 -15.90
C HIS A 104 -1.04 -16.38 -14.55
N PHE A 105 0.08 -16.84 -14.01
CA PHE A 105 0.50 -16.45 -12.68
C PHE A 105 1.68 -15.48 -12.70
N LEU A 106 1.57 -14.42 -11.89
CA LEU A 106 2.63 -13.45 -11.66
C LEU A 106 2.88 -13.40 -10.15
N PHE A 107 4.03 -13.87 -9.71
CA PHE A 107 4.46 -13.75 -8.32
C PHE A 107 5.29 -12.49 -8.17
N HIS A 108 5.02 -11.72 -7.13
CA HIS A 108 5.69 -10.44 -6.93
C HIS A 108 5.98 -10.15 -5.45
N ILE A 109 7.05 -9.41 -5.24
CA ILE A 109 7.47 -8.93 -3.92
C ILE A 109 8.14 -7.57 -4.09
N GLY A 110 8.03 -6.70 -3.10
CA GLY A 110 8.70 -5.41 -3.13
C GLY A 110 8.34 -4.50 -1.96
N PRO A 111 9.12 -3.44 -1.74
CA PRO A 111 8.83 -2.45 -0.72
C PRO A 111 7.57 -1.64 -1.06
N GLU A 112 6.85 -1.24 -0.03
CA GLU A 112 5.78 -0.25 -0.08
C GLU A 112 6.17 0.96 0.76
N LEU A 113 6.07 2.16 0.18
CA LEU A 113 6.14 3.42 0.87
C LEU A 113 4.75 4.05 0.89
N SER A 114 4.25 4.38 2.06
CA SER A 114 2.93 4.99 2.23
C SER A 114 3.02 6.31 2.98
N TYR A 115 2.33 7.33 2.48
CA TYR A 115 2.19 8.63 3.13
C TYR A 115 0.75 8.83 3.58
N ARG A 116 0.54 9.18 4.85
CA ARG A 116 -0.77 9.39 5.44
C ARG A 116 -1.43 10.66 4.87
N LEU A 117 -2.59 10.52 4.29
CA LEU A 117 -3.43 11.63 3.81
C LEU A 117 -4.43 12.09 4.86
N ALA A 118 -5.05 11.13 5.56
CA ALA A 118 -6.06 11.38 6.58
C ALA A 118 -6.03 10.28 7.64
N GLY A 119 -6.50 10.58 8.83
CA GLY A 119 -6.68 9.62 9.91
C GLY A 119 -7.84 10.04 10.79
N GLY A 120 -8.58 9.07 11.31
CA GLY A 120 -9.71 9.30 12.19
C GLY A 120 -10.02 8.07 13.03
N PHE A 121 -10.88 8.25 13.99
CA PHE A 121 -11.46 7.16 14.77
C PHE A 121 -12.98 7.25 14.74
N GLU A 122 -13.61 6.13 14.91
CA GLU A 122 -15.05 5.97 14.97
C GLU A 122 -15.42 5.25 16.26
N ILE A 123 -16.31 5.87 17.05
CA ILE A 123 -16.90 5.30 18.25
C ILE A 123 -18.42 5.34 18.05
N GLU A 124 -19.08 4.18 18.14
CA GLU A 124 -20.56 4.07 18.02
C GLU A 124 -21.14 4.72 16.75
N GLY A 125 -20.40 4.69 15.64
CA GLY A 125 -20.84 5.28 14.37
C GLY A 125 -20.61 6.79 14.25
N GLN A 126 -19.98 7.43 15.25
CA GLN A 126 -19.56 8.83 15.19
C GLN A 126 -18.07 8.92 14.77
N GLU A 127 -17.83 9.47 13.60
CA GLU A 127 -16.47 9.72 13.11
C GLU A 127 -15.90 11.01 13.70
N SER A 128 -14.68 10.93 14.20
CA SER A 128 -13.89 12.08 14.65
C SER A 128 -12.52 12.06 13.97
N ASN A 129 -12.08 13.22 13.52
CA ASN A 129 -10.72 13.38 13.02
C ASN A 129 -9.74 13.40 14.20
N ILE A 130 -8.62 12.69 14.03
CA ILE A 130 -7.54 12.75 15.01
C ILE A 130 -6.47 13.70 14.52
N ASP A 131 -5.94 14.49 15.46
CA ASP A 131 -4.83 15.40 15.20
C ASP A 131 -3.59 14.62 14.71
N LYS A 132 -2.83 15.28 13.84
CA LYS A 132 -1.67 14.68 13.16
C LYS A 132 -0.57 14.19 14.11
N GLU A 133 -0.56 14.65 15.35
CA GLU A 133 0.47 14.34 16.34
C GLU A 133 0.42 12.90 16.86
N TYR A 134 -0.71 12.18 16.68
CA TYR A 134 -0.90 10.83 17.23
C TYR A 134 -0.53 9.70 16.27
N TYR A 135 -0.15 10.02 15.02
CA TYR A 135 0.17 9.03 13.99
C TYR A 135 1.45 9.35 13.25
N SER A 136 2.15 8.32 12.80
CA SER A 136 3.24 8.47 11.85
C SER A 136 2.73 8.98 10.50
N ASP A 137 3.42 9.94 9.90
CA ASP A 137 3.11 10.41 8.54
C ASP A 137 3.53 9.38 7.48
N TRP A 138 4.52 8.56 7.79
CA TRP A 138 5.09 7.59 6.87
C TRP A 138 4.93 6.17 7.40
N ASP A 139 4.59 5.27 6.50
CA ASP A 139 4.56 3.83 6.74
C ASP A 139 5.40 3.13 5.67
N PHE A 140 6.32 2.26 6.12
CA PHE A 140 7.16 1.43 5.29
C PHE A 140 6.75 -0.02 5.47
N GLY A 141 6.63 -0.74 4.36
CA GLY A 141 6.24 -2.13 4.37
C GLY A 141 6.92 -2.96 3.29
N LEU A 142 6.64 -4.23 3.32
CA LEU A 142 6.97 -5.22 2.30
C LEU A 142 5.69 -5.86 1.80
N ASP A 143 5.49 -5.81 0.52
CA ASP A 143 4.39 -6.46 -0.18
C ASP A 143 4.86 -7.78 -0.78
N ALA A 144 4.08 -8.84 -0.60
CA ALA A 144 4.27 -10.11 -1.29
C ALA A 144 2.93 -10.63 -1.79
N GLY A 145 2.88 -11.07 -3.04
CA GLY A 145 1.60 -11.46 -3.61
C GLY A 145 1.67 -12.26 -4.88
N VAL A 146 0.49 -12.65 -5.35
CA VAL A 146 0.28 -13.35 -6.61
C VAL A 146 -0.86 -12.68 -7.37
N THR A 147 -0.67 -12.54 -8.68
CA THR A 147 -1.72 -12.12 -9.62
C THR A 147 -2.06 -13.29 -10.53
N TYR A 148 -3.33 -13.62 -10.62
CA TYR A 148 -3.86 -14.53 -11.62
C TYR A 148 -4.39 -13.73 -12.79
N GLN A 149 -3.75 -13.84 -13.96
CA GLN A 149 -4.13 -13.16 -15.19
C GLN A 149 -5.23 -13.95 -15.89
N MET A 150 -6.49 -13.54 -15.75
CA MET A 150 -7.64 -14.20 -16.34
C MET A 150 -7.69 -13.98 -17.85
N THR A 151 -7.39 -12.77 -18.30
CA THR A 151 -7.34 -12.38 -19.71
C THR A 151 -6.17 -11.41 -19.91
N ARG A 152 -5.89 -11.01 -21.16
CA ARG A 152 -4.87 -9.99 -21.46
C ARG A 152 -5.11 -8.65 -20.75
N ARG A 153 -6.33 -8.38 -20.30
CA ARG A 153 -6.71 -7.11 -19.67
C ARG A 153 -7.08 -7.23 -18.20
N PHE A 154 -7.60 -8.38 -17.77
CA PHE A 154 -8.10 -8.56 -16.40
C PHE A 154 -7.25 -9.54 -15.63
N GLY A 155 -6.87 -9.13 -14.42
CA GLY A 155 -6.18 -9.96 -13.45
C GLY A 155 -6.79 -9.81 -12.06
N LEU A 156 -6.65 -10.86 -11.25
CA LEU A 156 -6.99 -10.88 -9.82
C LEU A 156 -5.71 -10.96 -9.03
N THR A 157 -5.52 -10.06 -8.08
CA THR A 157 -4.34 -10.03 -7.20
C THR A 157 -4.74 -10.34 -5.77
N LEU A 158 -4.00 -11.26 -5.16
CA LEU A 158 -3.98 -11.46 -3.71
C LEU A 158 -2.59 -11.07 -3.22
N ARG A 159 -2.51 -10.17 -2.23
CA ARG A 159 -1.27 -9.59 -1.71
C ARG A 159 -1.35 -9.47 -0.19
N TYR A 160 -0.24 -9.70 0.47
CA TYR A 160 -0.07 -9.39 1.87
C TYR A 160 0.96 -8.26 2.03
N CYS A 161 0.56 -7.20 2.75
CA CYS A 161 1.41 -6.08 3.10
C CYS A 161 1.83 -6.20 4.57
N PHE A 162 3.14 -6.26 4.79
CA PHE A 162 3.77 -6.38 6.07
C PHE A 162 4.43 -5.06 6.45
N GLY A 163 3.77 -4.24 7.29
CA GLY A 163 4.30 -2.97 7.76
C GLY A 163 5.44 -3.14 8.76
N PHE A 164 6.43 -2.25 8.69
CA PHE A 164 7.58 -2.20 9.59
C PHE A 164 7.53 -1.01 10.54
N THR A 165 6.83 0.05 10.13
CA THR A 165 6.72 1.29 10.90
C THR A 165 5.63 1.18 11.96
N ASN A 166 5.87 1.73 13.13
CA ASN A 166 4.84 1.90 14.13
C ASN A 166 3.89 3.03 13.70
N VAL A 167 2.61 2.69 13.59
CA VAL A 167 1.57 3.59 13.07
C VAL A 167 1.10 4.57 14.13
N MET A 168 0.95 4.11 15.37
CA MET A 168 0.51 4.93 16.50
C MET A 168 1.70 5.53 17.20
N GLN A 169 1.65 6.84 17.46
CA GLN A 169 2.65 7.59 18.20
C GLN A 169 1.92 8.48 19.20
N ILE A 170 1.86 8.08 20.46
CA ILE A 170 1.26 8.88 21.52
C ILE A 170 2.39 9.52 22.33
N LYS A 171 2.42 10.85 22.34
CA LYS A 171 3.34 11.65 23.15
C LYS A 171 2.57 12.25 24.31
N PHE A 172 3.11 12.10 25.51
CA PHE A 172 2.62 12.78 26.69
C PHE A 172 3.44 14.06 26.90
N VAL A 173 2.78 15.19 26.97
CA VAL A 173 3.41 16.48 27.31
C VAL A 173 2.76 17.02 28.59
N ASP A 174 3.56 17.68 29.45
CA ASP A 174 3.03 18.38 30.61
C ASP A 174 2.38 19.71 30.20
N GLU A 175 1.81 20.43 31.20
CA GLU A 175 1.21 21.74 30.99
C GLU A 175 2.20 22.81 30.50
N LEU A 176 3.49 22.57 30.61
CA LEU A 176 4.58 23.45 30.14
C LEU A 176 5.12 23.03 28.76
N GLY A 177 4.55 21.98 28.14
CA GLY A 177 4.98 21.46 26.85
C GLY A 177 6.24 20.60 26.90
N GLN A 178 6.68 20.14 28.10
CA GLN A 178 7.80 19.24 28.22
C GLN A 178 7.37 17.80 27.89
N ASP A 179 8.21 17.10 27.14
CA ASP A 179 7.97 15.71 26.75
C ASP A 179 8.13 14.80 27.99
N LEU A 180 7.02 14.23 28.43
CA LEU A 180 6.96 13.25 29.52
C LEU A 180 7.20 11.81 29.05
N GLY A 181 7.53 11.63 27.76
CA GLY A 181 7.63 10.35 27.11
C GLY A 181 6.37 10.00 26.32
N GLY A 182 6.37 8.85 25.71
CA GLY A 182 5.25 8.37 24.90
C GLY A 182 5.46 6.92 24.55
N PHE A 183 4.48 6.33 23.87
CA PHE A 183 4.65 5.03 23.29
C PHE A 183 4.42 5.09 21.77
N SER A 184 5.16 4.23 21.06
CA SER A 184 5.02 4.07 19.62
C SER A 184 4.84 2.60 19.33
N GLU A 185 3.65 2.21 18.91
CA GLU A 185 3.27 0.82 18.73
C GLU A 185 2.40 0.61 17.48
N GLY A 186 2.29 -0.67 17.14
CA GLY A 186 1.36 -1.14 16.14
C GLY A 186 1.85 -0.98 14.72
N LYS A 187 2.00 -2.10 14.03
CA LYS A 187 2.44 -2.18 12.64
C LYS A 187 1.28 -2.67 11.76
N ASN A 188 1.13 -2.07 10.59
CA ASN A 188 0.11 -2.49 9.65
C ASN A 188 0.30 -3.94 9.19
N ARG A 189 -0.81 -4.68 9.14
CA ARG A 189 -0.94 -6.03 8.60
C ARG A 189 -2.15 -6.05 7.70
N VAL A 190 -1.94 -6.18 6.39
CA VAL A 190 -3.04 -6.01 5.43
C VAL A 190 -3.04 -7.14 4.43
N LEU A 191 -4.14 -7.89 4.37
CA LEU A 191 -4.43 -8.79 3.26
C LEU A 191 -5.26 -8.04 2.23
N GLN A 192 -4.78 -7.98 1.00
CA GLN A 192 -5.39 -7.22 -0.10
C GLN A 192 -5.90 -8.17 -1.18
N ALA A 193 -7.14 -7.97 -1.61
CA ALA A 193 -7.70 -8.64 -2.79
C ALA A 193 -8.14 -7.57 -3.79
N SER A 194 -7.65 -7.62 -5.03
CA SER A 194 -7.93 -6.58 -6.03
C SER A 194 -8.12 -7.13 -7.43
N ILE A 195 -8.88 -6.38 -8.23
CA ILE A 195 -9.04 -6.56 -9.67
C ILE A 195 -8.15 -5.54 -10.36
N ASN A 196 -7.37 -6.01 -11.35
CA ASN A 196 -6.51 -5.18 -12.19
C ASN A 196 -7.10 -5.11 -13.58
N TYR A 197 -7.14 -3.92 -14.16
CA TYR A 197 -7.53 -3.71 -15.55
C TYR A 197 -6.43 -3.00 -16.32
N THR A 198 -5.86 -3.67 -17.32
CA THR A 198 -4.83 -3.11 -18.21
C THR A 198 -5.49 -2.29 -19.32
N ILE A 199 -5.22 -0.99 -19.34
CA ILE A 199 -5.78 -0.01 -20.29
C ILE A 199 -5.05 -0.09 -21.62
N SER A 200 -3.70 -0.07 -21.58
CA SER A 200 -2.84 -0.12 -22.77
C SER A 200 -2.07 -1.43 -22.77
N SER A 201 -2.34 -2.28 -23.74
CA SER A 201 -1.48 -3.43 -24.04
C SER A 201 -0.50 -2.97 -25.12
N GLY A 202 0.77 -2.77 -24.74
CA GLY A 202 1.82 -2.64 -25.74
C GLY A 202 1.73 -3.82 -26.70
N ASN A 203 1.93 -3.55 -27.97
CA ASN A 203 1.78 -4.51 -29.06
C ASN A 203 2.75 -5.69 -28.82
N LYS A 204 2.27 -6.78 -28.21
CA LYS A 204 2.98 -8.06 -28.30
C LYS A 204 2.87 -8.44 -29.78
N ALA A 205 3.95 -8.20 -30.53
CA ALA A 205 4.09 -8.78 -31.85
C ALA A 205 3.76 -10.28 -31.72
N SER A 206 2.73 -10.69 -32.42
CA SER A 206 2.31 -12.06 -32.53
C SER A 206 3.49 -12.97 -32.88
N VAL A 207 3.93 -13.77 -31.93
CA VAL A 207 4.61 -15.02 -32.25
C VAL A 207 3.55 -16.09 -32.07
N ILE A 208 2.75 -16.23 -33.13
CA ILE A 208 1.98 -17.44 -33.41
C ILE A 208 2.50 -17.87 -34.80
N GLU A 209 3.43 -18.76 -34.79
CA GLU A 209 3.63 -19.79 -35.79
C GLU A 209 3.99 -21.10 -35.07
#